data_1a017f5f274ab732b3051bc7f692a554
#
_entry.id   1a017f5f274ab732b3051bc7f692a554
#
_cell.length_a   1.000
_cell.length_b   1.000
_cell.length_c   1.000
_cell.angle_alpha   90.00
_cell.angle_beta   90.00
_cell.angle_gamma   90.00
#
_symmetry.space_group_name_H-M   'P 1'
#
loop_
_entity.id
_entity.type
_entity.pdbx_description
1 polymer ?
#
loop_
_entity_poly.entity_id
_entity_poly.type
_entity_poly.pdbx_seq_one_letter_code
_entity_poly.pdbx_strand_id
1 'polypeptide(L)'
;LPQLRGGSFCVSYMNPEQLNDCIDLVGDDQILILDNGAFTAWRQGLTLDAAHWNGFYAWANEAMARCPQAVAVIPDVIEGSEQDNLQMIAQALRDDRLEFPERSMAIWHMNESIDQLERLFRIFNFVGFGSCRQYDIARHSSNSPYSERVQEIWAFMQYWQANHCMLETPWIHMMRGLGVLHKIGFDSADSCNIAINHHRTKSRFNHVRAMADRIAAKVANSDLPPLPLFQQA
;
A
#
# COMPACT_ATOMS: atom_id res chain seq x y z
N LEU A 1 -20.45 -2.36 -6.55
CA LEU A 1 -19.33 -3.10 -5.93
C LEU A 1 -19.54 -4.63 -5.83
N PRO A 2 -20.81 -5.21 -5.81
CA PRO A 2 -21.00 -6.66 -5.66
C PRO A 2 -20.19 -7.54 -6.65
N GLN A 3 -19.86 -7.00 -7.81
CA GLN A 3 -19.05 -7.69 -8.84
C GLN A 3 -17.59 -7.91 -8.41
N LEU A 4 -17.14 -7.25 -7.35
CA LEU A 4 -15.78 -7.35 -6.81
C LEU A 4 -15.70 -8.21 -5.54
N ARG A 5 -16.80 -8.91 -5.18
CA ARG A 5 -16.82 -9.80 -4.00
C ARG A 5 -15.66 -10.81 -4.05
N GLY A 6 -15.00 -10.98 -2.91
CA GLY A 6 -13.83 -11.84 -2.77
C GLY A 6 -12.53 -11.20 -3.22
N GLY A 7 -12.50 -9.88 -3.50
CA GLY A 7 -11.31 -9.13 -3.87
C GLY A 7 -10.64 -8.44 -2.68
N SER A 8 -9.47 -7.85 -2.94
CA SER A 8 -8.81 -6.91 -2.04
C SER A 8 -9.27 -5.48 -2.33
N PHE A 9 -9.30 -4.65 -1.31
CA PHE A 9 -9.73 -3.25 -1.43
C PHE A 9 -8.74 -2.30 -0.76
N CYS A 10 -8.71 -1.06 -1.25
CA CYS A 10 -8.07 0.06 -0.59
C CYS A 10 -9.11 1.18 -0.44
N VAL A 11 -9.42 1.55 0.80
CA VAL A 11 -10.40 2.59 1.13
C VAL A 11 -9.70 3.74 1.80
N SER A 12 -9.83 4.93 1.21
CA SER A 12 -9.22 6.13 1.78
C SER A 12 -10.14 6.78 2.81
N TYR A 13 -9.57 7.26 3.91
CA TYR A 13 -10.28 8.07 4.91
C TYR A 13 -10.84 9.38 4.32
N MET A 14 -10.38 9.79 3.15
CA MET A 14 -11.00 10.89 2.40
C MET A 14 -12.36 10.53 1.75
N ASN A 15 -12.72 9.22 1.72
CA ASN A 15 -13.99 8.70 1.22
C ASN A 15 -14.46 7.55 2.12
N PRO A 16 -14.69 7.82 3.43
CA PRO A 16 -14.92 6.78 4.43
C PRO A 16 -16.26 6.03 4.25
N GLU A 17 -17.20 6.59 3.50
CA GLU A 17 -18.49 6.00 3.22
C GLU A 17 -18.42 4.67 2.44
N GLN A 18 -17.29 4.39 1.78
CA GLN A 18 -17.07 3.16 1.01
C GLN A 18 -16.70 1.96 1.90
N LEU A 19 -16.35 2.21 3.18
CA LEU A 19 -15.80 1.20 4.06
C LEU A 19 -16.72 0.00 4.27
N ASN A 20 -17.98 0.24 4.59
CA ASN A 20 -18.93 -0.84 4.90
C ASN A 20 -19.12 -1.78 3.70
N ASP A 21 -19.27 -1.23 2.50
CA ASP A 21 -19.35 -2.04 1.28
C ASP A 21 -18.10 -2.91 1.08
N CYS A 22 -16.93 -2.37 1.37
CA CYS A 22 -15.67 -3.10 1.20
C CYS A 22 -15.49 -4.19 2.27
N ILE A 23 -15.88 -3.95 3.52
CA ILE A 23 -15.89 -4.97 4.59
C ILE A 23 -16.79 -6.15 4.20
N ASP A 24 -17.97 -5.89 3.64
CA ASP A 24 -18.91 -6.93 3.23
C ASP A 24 -18.46 -7.74 2.00
N LEU A 25 -17.47 -7.24 1.26
CA LEU A 25 -17.05 -7.79 -0.03
C LEU A 25 -15.64 -8.37 -0.02
N VAL A 26 -14.77 -7.99 0.94
CA VAL A 26 -13.39 -8.50 1.02
C VAL A 26 -13.40 -10.02 1.19
N GLY A 27 -12.49 -10.71 0.50
CA GLY A 27 -12.34 -12.16 0.62
C GLY A 27 -11.55 -12.55 1.87
N ASP A 28 -11.74 -13.78 2.35
CA ASP A 28 -11.08 -14.27 3.58
C ASP A 28 -9.54 -14.26 3.47
N ASP A 29 -9.01 -14.56 2.28
CA ASP A 29 -7.57 -14.56 1.99
C ASP A 29 -7.11 -13.25 1.31
N GLN A 30 -7.90 -12.17 1.44
CA GLN A 30 -7.63 -10.90 0.81
C GLN A 30 -7.33 -9.82 1.85
N ILE A 31 -6.90 -8.65 1.40
CA ILE A 31 -6.54 -7.53 2.27
C ILE A 31 -7.48 -6.34 2.05
N LEU A 32 -7.86 -5.68 3.13
CA LEU A 32 -8.53 -4.38 3.12
C LEU A 32 -7.57 -3.32 3.67
N ILE A 33 -7.01 -2.51 2.78
CA ILE A 33 -6.12 -1.42 3.16
C ILE A 33 -6.95 -0.19 3.53
N LEU A 34 -6.71 0.34 4.73
CA LEU A 34 -7.29 1.57 5.25
C LEU A 34 -6.29 2.71 5.04
N ASP A 35 -6.42 3.41 3.90
CA ASP A 35 -5.53 4.50 3.52
C ASP A 35 -5.82 5.78 4.32
N ASN A 36 -4.78 6.41 4.84
CA ASN A 36 -4.87 7.58 5.70
C ASN A 36 -5.30 8.88 4.97
N GLY A 37 -5.26 8.91 3.65
CA GLY A 37 -5.69 10.04 2.82
C GLY A 37 -4.63 11.12 2.61
N ALA A 38 -3.41 10.99 3.17
CA ALA A 38 -2.35 11.99 3.08
C ALA A 38 -2.05 12.40 1.64
N PHE A 39 -1.94 11.43 0.73
CA PHE A 39 -1.66 11.73 -0.68
C PHE A 39 -2.78 12.52 -1.36
N THR A 40 -4.03 12.22 -1.06
CA THR A 40 -5.17 12.96 -1.62
C THR A 40 -5.20 14.39 -1.11
N ALA A 41 -4.99 14.58 0.20
CA ALA A 41 -4.92 15.89 0.82
C ALA A 41 -3.77 16.73 0.24
N TRP A 42 -2.57 16.15 0.15
CA TRP A 42 -1.41 16.81 -0.45
C TRP A 42 -1.68 17.27 -1.89
N ARG A 43 -2.29 16.44 -2.72
CA ARG A 43 -2.67 16.81 -4.10
C ARG A 43 -3.68 17.95 -4.18
N GLN A 44 -4.52 18.08 -3.16
CA GLN A 44 -5.52 19.15 -3.05
C GLN A 44 -4.98 20.41 -2.36
N GLY A 45 -3.73 20.39 -1.89
CA GLY A 45 -3.13 21.48 -1.14
C GLY A 45 -3.74 21.66 0.27
N LEU A 46 -4.32 20.60 0.83
CA LEU A 46 -4.91 20.61 2.16
C LEU A 46 -3.84 20.26 3.20
N THR A 47 -3.88 20.99 4.32
CA THR A 47 -3.08 20.67 5.50
C THR A 47 -3.89 19.78 6.43
N LEU A 48 -3.34 18.63 6.81
CA LEU A 48 -3.95 17.70 7.75
C LEU A 48 -3.48 18.03 9.17
N ASP A 49 -4.42 18.26 10.05
CA ASP A 49 -4.16 18.60 11.45
C ASP A 49 -4.35 17.39 12.40
N ALA A 50 -4.13 17.63 13.70
CA ALA A 50 -4.30 16.61 14.72
C ALA A 50 -5.74 16.07 14.80
N ALA A 51 -6.75 16.89 14.48
CA ALA A 51 -8.14 16.46 14.51
C ALA A 51 -8.42 15.46 13.38
N HIS A 52 -7.87 15.69 12.19
CA HIS A 52 -7.93 14.74 11.07
C HIS A 52 -7.31 13.39 11.46
N TRP A 53 -6.11 13.40 12.04
CA TRP A 53 -5.43 12.17 12.42
C TRP A 53 -6.16 11.42 13.54
N ASN A 54 -6.70 12.12 14.52
CA ASN A 54 -7.51 11.50 15.58
C ASN A 54 -8.76 10.83 14.99
N GLY A 55 -9.41 11.48 14.03
CA GLY A 55 -10.55 10.90 13.31
C GLY A 55 -10.16 9.68 12.49
N PHE A 56 -9.01 9.72 11.79
CA PHE A 56 -8.48 8.58 11.05
C PHE A 56 -8.25 7.37 11.96
N TYR A 57 -7.55 7.56 13.09
CA TYR A 57 -7.28 6.46 14.02
C TYR A 57 -8.55 5.84 14.59
N ALA A 58 -9.53 6.65 14.98
CA ALA A 58 -10.83 6.15 15.46
C ALA A 58 -11.54 5.31 14.38
N TRP A 59 -11.57 5.79 13.15
CA TRP A 59 -12.17 5.11 12.01
C TRP A 59 -11.42 3.80 11.66
N ALA A 60 -10.10 3.82 11.67
CA ALA A 60 -9.29 2.64 11.38
C ALA A 60 -9.44 1.56 12.45
N ASN A 61 -9.44 1.93 13.73
CA ASN A 61 -9.64 0.98 14.84
C ASN A 61 -11.02 0.33 14.78
N GLU A 62 -12.09 1.11 14.52
CA GLU A 62 -13.44 0.56 14.32
C GLU A 62 -13.46 -0.45 13.15
N ALA A 63 -12.84 -0.10 12.02
CA ALA A 63 -12.76 -0.98 10.86
C ALA A 63 -11.98 -2.27 11.17
N MET A 64 -10.84 -2.16 11.82
CA MET A 64 -9.99 -3.30 12.19
C MET A 64 -10.65 -4.21 13.22
N ALA A 65 -11.44 -3.68 14.15
CA ALA A 65 -12.23 -4.48 15.10
C ALA A 65 -13.30 -5.32 14.39
N ARG A 66 -13.86 -4.83 13.28
CA ARG A 66 -14.92 -5.48 12.50
C ARG A 66 -14.41 -6.39 11.39
N CYS A 67 -13.21 -6.15 10.90
CA CYS A 67 -12.63 -6.84 9.74
C CYS A 67 -11.20 -7.29 10.05
N PRO A 68 -10.97 -8.60 10.28
CA PRO A 68 -9.63 -9.14 10.54
C PRO A 68 -8.64 -8.92 9.38
N GLN A 69 -9.13 -8.79 8.15
CA GLN A 69 -8.34 -8.54 6.94
C GLN A 69 -7.92 -7.07 6.80
N ALA A 70 -8.41 -6.17 7.68
CA ALA A 70 -8.10 -4.76 7.59
C ALA A 70 -6.69 -4.44 8.12
N VAL A 71 -5.95 -3.64 7.35
CA VAL A 71 -4.60 -3.14 7.67
C VAL A 71 -4.60 -1.62 7.52
N ALA A 72 -4.23 -0.89 8.59
CA ALA A 72 -4.23 0.56 8.59
C ALA A 72 -2.88 1.13 8.13
N VAL A 73 -2.90 2.04 7.17
CA VAL A 73 -1.70 2.80 6.76
C VAL A 73 -1.42 3.87 7.81
N ILE A 74 -0.27 3.79 8.47
CA ILE A 74 0.17 4.83 9.42
C ILE A 74 0.26 6.18 8.69
N PRO A 75 -0.22 7.28 9.29
CA PRO A 75 -0.07 8.61 8.72
C PRO A 75 1.37 8.92 8.30
N ASP A 76 1.54 9.50 7.13
CA ASP A 76 2.83 9.84 6.55
C ASP A 76 2.83 11.27 5.99
N VAL A 77 4.01 11.83 5.77
CA VAL A 77 4.21 13.16 5.21
C VAL A 77 4.68 13.02 3.76
N ILE A 78 3.76 13.26 2.82
CA ILE A 78 4.09 13.21 1.39
C ILE A 78 5.16 14.28 1.07
N GLU A 79 6.24 13.86 0.40
CA GLU A 79 7.42 14.69 0.14
C GLU A 79 8.14 15.23 1.40
N GLY A 80 7.80 14.69 2.57
CA GLY A 80 8.52 14.94 3.81
C GLY A 80 9.95 14.39 3.81
N SER A 81 10.70 14.69 4.86
CA SER A 81 11.97 14.04 5.14
C SER A 81 11.75 12.68 5.80
N GLU A 82 12.76 11.82 5.78
CA GLU A 82 12.78 10.57 6.55
C GLU A 82 12.46 10.82 8.03
N GLN A 83 12.99 11.92 8.60
CA GLN A 83 12.74 12.29 9.99
C GLN A 83 11.28 12.66 10.26
N ASP A 84 10.61 13.35 9.33
CA ASP A 84 9.19 13.68 9.46
C ASP A 84 8.34 12.40 9.52
N ASN A 85 8.62 11.44 8.64
CA ASN A 85 7.91 10.15 8.60
C ASN A 85 8.21 9.30 9.84
N LEU A 86 9.45 9.28 10.33
CA LEU A 86 9.81 8.64 11.59
C LEU A 86 9.03 9.22 12.78
N GLN A 87 8.80 10.53 12.80
CA GLN A 87 7.99 11.16 13.85
C GLN A 87 6.53 10.69 13.79
N MET A 88 5.94 10.60 12.61
CA MET A 88 4.56 10.10 12.45
C MET A 88 4.43 8.64 12.93
N ILE A 89 5.37 7.78 12.54
CA ILE A 89 5.44 6.39 13.01
C ILE A 89 5.57 6.32 14.53
N ALA A 90 6.49 7.11 15.09
CA ALA A 90 6.73 7.14 16.53
C ALA A 90 5.51 7.65 17.33
N GLN A 91 4.74 8.58 16.76
CA GLN A 91 3.47 9.01 17.36
C GLN A 91 2.43 7.90 17.34
N ALA A 92 2.25 7.23 16.19
CA ALA A 92 1.30 6.13 16.06
C ALA A 92 1.56 5.00 17.07
N LEU A 93 2.83 4.65 17.29
CA LEU A 93 3.22 3.54 18.17
C LEU A 93 3.26 3.92 19.66
N ARG A 94 3.67 5.15 20.02
CA ARG A 94 3.83 5.57 21.41
C ARG A 94 2.52 5.94 22.10
N ASP A 95 1.59 6.49 21.33
CA ASP A 95 0.34 7.02 21.88
C ASP A 95 -0.77 5.96 21.88
N ASP A 96 -0.43 4.68 21.62
CA ASP A 96 -1.37 3.56 21.47
C ASP A 96 -2.59 3.91 20.61
N ARG A 97 -2.35 4.71 19.56
CA ARG A 97 -3.43 5.23 18.70
C ARG A 97 -4.05 4.15 17.83
N LEU A 98 -3.27 3.10 17.50
CA LEU A 98 -3.75 1.92 16.81
C LEU A 98 -3.91 0.79 17.81
N GLU A 99 -5.14 0.29 17.96
CA GLU A 99 -5.47 -0.83 18.85
C GLU A 99 -4.90 -2.16 18.33
N PHE A 100 -4.55 -2.23 17.05
CA PHE A 100 -4.00 -3.41 16.38
C PHE A 100 -2.70 -3.08 15.66
N PRO A 101 -1.60 -2.78 16.39
CA PRO A 101 -0.35 -2.33 15.79
C PRO A 101 0.29 -3.39 14.86
N GLU A 102 0.03 -4.69 15.09
CA GLU A 102 0.48 -5.79 14.23
C GLU A 102 -0.17 -5.80 12.84
N ARG A 103 -1.28 -5.08 12.68
CA ARG A 103 -1.99 -4.84 11.42
C ARG A 103 -1.86 -3.41 10.94
N SER A 104 -0.73 -2.79 11.23
CA SER A 104 -0.39 -1.47 10.70
C SER A 104 0.68 -1.56 9.62
N MET A 105 0.58 -0.67 8.63
CA MET A 105 1.49 -0.54 7.50
C MET A 105 2.21 0.79 7.58
N ALA A 106 3.51 0.77 7.77
CA ALA A 106 4.34 1.96 7.64
C ALA A 106 4.70 2.20 6.17
N ILE A 107 4.72 3.46 5.73
CA ILE A 107 5.13 3.80 4.36
C ILE A 107 6.61 4.17 4.37
N TRP A 108 7.37 3.46 3.55
CA TRP A 108 8.71 3.85 3.16
C TRP A 108 8.64 4.61 1.84
N HIS A 109 9.05 5.86 1.83
CA HIS A 109 9.13 6.64 0.61
C HIS A 109 10.43 6.33 -0.12
N MET A 110 10.36 6.11 -1.43
CA MET A 110 11.52 5.67 -2.24
C MET A 110 12.71 6.65 -2.24
N ASN A 111 12.55 7.86 -1.70
CA ASN A 111 13.64 8.81 -1.48
C ASN A 111 14.32 8.69 -0.11
N GLU A 112 13.78 7.87 0.80
CA GLU A 112 14.38 7.59 2.11
C GLU A 112 15.52 6.58 2.00
N SER A 113 16.32 6.46 3.05
CA SER A 113 17.47 5.55 3.07
C SER A 113 17.05 4.07 3.05
N ILE A 114 17.93 3.20 2.57
CA ILE A 114 17.76 1.73 2.70
C ILE A 114 17.86 1.31 4.17
N ASP A 115 18.64 2.02 4.99
CA ASP A 115 18.71 1.79 6.43
C ASP A 115 17.35 2.01 7.10
N GLN A 116 16.58 3.00 6.62
CA GLN A 116 15.21 3.19 7.09
C GLN A 116 14.30 2.04 6.65
N LEU A 117 14.41 1.58 5.43
CA LEU A 117 13.66 0.40 4.97
C LEU A 117 13.96 -0.82 5.85
N GLU A 118 15.23 -1.05 6.18
CA GLU A 118 15.63 -2.14 7.08
C GLU A 118 15.00 -2.01 8.47
N ARG A 119 14.95 -0.80 9.04
CA ARG A 119 14.28 -0.55 10.33
C ARG A 119 12.79 -0.89 10.26
N LEU A 120 12.11 -0.48 9.20
CA LEU A 120 10.69 -0.80 9.02
C LEU A 120 10.45 -2.31 8.91
N PHE A 121 11.30 -3.03 8.20
CA PHE A 121 11.23 -4.48 8.06
C PHE A 121 11.40 -5.22 9.38
N ARG A 122 12.12 -4.65 10.35
CA ARG A 122 12.29 -5.22 11.70
C ARG A 122 11.09 -5.00 12.62
N ILE A 123 10.25 -4.01 12.31
CA ILE A 123 9.19 -3.54 13.22
C ILE A 123 7.81 -3.95 12.73
N PHE A 124 7.57 -3.91 11.41
CA PHE A 124 6.25 -4.03 10.82
C PHE A 124 6.06 -5.32 10.04
N ASN A 125 4.86 -5.91 10.15
CA ASN A 125 4.44 -7.03 9.31
C ASN A 125 4.01 -6.56 7.90
N PHE A 126 3.72 -5.29 7.72
CA PHE A 126 3.31 -4.68 6.47
C PHE A 126 4.12 -3.42 6.21
N VAL A 127 4.73 -3.32 5.03
CA VAL A 127 5.48 -2.13 4.59
C VAL A 127 4.97 -1.68 3.23
N GLY A 128 4.48 -0.44 3.17
CA GLY A 128 4.05 0.19 1.94
C GLY A 128 5.21 0.96 1.29
N PHE A 129 5.31 0.90 -0.02
CA PHE A 129 6.32 1.62 -0.79
C PHE A 129 5.65 2.79 -1.51
N GLY A 130 6.03 4.02 -1.12
CA GLY A 130 5.55 5.27 -1.71
C GLY A 130 6.49 5.76 -2.80
N SER A 131 6.02 5.79 -4.06
CA SER A 131 6.77 6.43 -5.15
C SER A 131 6.58 7.95 -5.08
N CYS A 132 7.68 8.69 -5.07
CA CYS A 132 7.65 10.15 -4.94
C CYS A 132 8.80 10.83 -5.68
N ARG A 133 8.66 12.10 -5.97
CA ARG A 133 9.69 12.96 -6.58
C ARG A 133 10.28 12.33 -7.85
N GLN A 134 11.60 12.14 -7.88
CA GLN A 134 12.34 11.52 -9.00
C GLN A 134 12.01 10.04 -9.20
N TYR A 135 11.48 9.37 -8.17
CA TYR A 135 11.09 7.97 -8.18
C TYR A 135 9.60 7.78 -8.50
N ASP A 136 8.95 8.79 -9.11
CA ASP A 136 7.54 8.70 -9.47
C ASP A 136 7.29 7.55 -10.46
N ILE A 137 6.47 6.60 -10.04
CA ILE A 137 6.10 5.41 -10.80
C ILE A 137 5.47 5.73 -12.16
N ALA A 138 4.80 6.89 -12.27
CA ALA A 138 4.22 7.34 -13.52
C ALA A 138 5.27 7.67 -14.60
N ARG A 139 6.51 7.89 -14.19
CA ARG A 139 7.64 8.21 -15.06
C ARG A 139 8.59 7.03 -15.28
N HIS A 140 8.16 5.83 -14.92
CA HIS A 140 9.02 4.67 -15.03
C HIS A 140 9.38 4.37 -16.51
N SER A 141 10.65 4.10 -16.74
CA SER A 141 11.21 3.55 -17.97
C SER A 141 12.38 2.63 -17.58
N SER A 142 12.91 1.84 -18.50
CA SER A 142 14.02 0.91 -18.20
C SER A 142 15.25 1.56 -17.56
N ASN A 143 15.47 2.85 -17.80
CA ASN A 143 16.61 3.62 -17.28
C ASN A 143 16.17 4.82 -16.44
N SER A 144 15.02 4.75 -15.79
CA SER A 144 14.56 5.83 -14.92
C SER A 144 15.13 5.69 -13.50
N PRO A 145 15.22 6.79 -12.72
CA PRO A 145 15.57 6.71 -11.31
C PRO A 145 14.69 5.74 -10.52
N TYR A 146 13.43 5.61 -10.90
CA TYR A 146 12.52 4.61 -10.32
C TYR A 146 13.05 3.18 -10.55
N SER A 147 13.45 2.84 -11.78
CA SER A 147 13.97 1.50 -12.08
C SER A 147 15.30 1.20 -11.41
N GLU A 148 16.19 2.18 -11.30
CA GLU A 148 17.44 2.07 -10.55
C GLU A 148 17.16 1.82 -9.07
N ARG A 149 16.23 2.58 -8.49
CA ARG A 149 15.83 2.41 -7.10
C ARG A 149 15.22 1.04 -6.82
N VAL A 150 14.44 0.52 -7.74
CA VAL A 150 13.90 -0.84 -7.66
C VAL A 150 15.02 -1.88 -7.63
N GLN A 151 16.10 -1.70 -8.40
CA GLN A 151 17.27 -2.60 -8.34
C GLN A 151 17.96 -2.55 -6.97
N GLU A 152 18.07 -1.38 -6.34
CA GLU A 152 18.60 -1.25 -4.98
C GLU A 152 17.69 -1.97 -3.97
N ILE A 153 16.38 -1.84 -4.10
CA ILE A 153 15.41 -2.57 -3.28
C ILE A 153 15.58 -4.09 -3.45
N TRP A 154 15.76 -4.57 -4.68
CA TRP A 154 16.01 -5.99 -4.94
C TRP A 154 17.29 -6.49 -4.27
N ALA A 155 18.38 -5.72 -4.36
CA ALA A 155 19.64 -6.05 -3.69
C ALA A 155 19.47 -6.09 -2.17
N PHE A 156 18.73 -5.14 -1.59
CA PHE A 156 18.36 -5.14 -0.18
C PHE A 156 17.54 -6.38 0.20
N MET A 157 16.54 -6.75 -0.60
CA MET A 157 15.70 -7.91 -0.32
C MET A 157 16.51 -9.22 -0.29
N GLN A 158 17.44 -9.37 -1.24
CA GLN A 158 18.35 -10.51 -1.25
C GLN A 158 19.26 -10.53 0.00
N TYR A 159 19.80 -9.36 0.36
CA TYR A 159 20.59 -9.20 1.59
C TYR A 159 19.76 -9.56 2.84
N TRP A 160 18.54 -9.04 2.93
CA TRP A 160 17.63 -9.30 4.05
C TRP A 160 17.41 -10.80 4.24
N GLN A 161 17.04 -11.51 3.19
CA GLN A 161 16.82 -12.96 3.24
C GLN A 161 18.04 -13.76 3.66
N ALA A 162 19.21 -13.38 3.13
CA ALA A 162 20.46 -14.06 3.45
C ALA A 162 20.92 -13.87 4.91
N ASN A 163 20.59 -12.73 5.52
CA ASN A 163 21.13 -12.35 6.82
C ASN A 163 20.08 -12.37 7.96
N HIS A 164 18.80 -12.49 7.64
CA HIS A 164 17.72 -12.44 8.63
C HIS A 164 16.76 -13.63 8.51
N CYS A 165 17.32 -14.83 8.27
CA CYS A 165 16.55 -16.07 8.08
C CYS A 165 15.59 -16.44 9.23
N MET A 166 15.75 -15.83 10.41
CA MET A 166 14.87 -16.02 11.58
C MET A 166 13.74 -14.98 11.66
N LEU A 167 13.73 -13.98 10.80
CA LEU A 167 12.69 -12.96 10.73
C LEU A 167 11.83 -13.18 9.49
N GLU A 168 10.54 -13.11 9.66
CA GLU A 168 9.62 -13.11 8.52
C GLU A 168 9.82 -11.82 7.71
N THR A 169 9.73 -11.94 6.39
CA THR A 169 9.73 -10.76 5.55
C THR A 169 8.35 -10.11 5.60
N PRO A 170 8.26 -8.80 5.82
CA PRO A 170 6.98 -8.10 5.80
C PRO A 170 6.25 -8.28 4.47
N TRP A 171 4.92 -8.24 4.50
CA TRP A 171 4.10 -8.06 3.31
C TRP A 171 4.39 -6.70 2.68
N ILE A 172 4.77 -6.68 1.40
CA ILE A 172 5.19 -5.47 0.69
C ILE A 172 4.07 -5.00 -0.23
N HIS A 173 3.61 -3.77 -0.01
CA HIS A 173 2.59 -3.13 -0.82
C HIS A 173 3.14 -1.95 -1.61
N MET A 174 2.94 -1.94 -2.94
CA MET A 174 3.32 -0.79 -3.77
C MET A 174 2.14 0.18 -3.93
N MET A 175 2.22 1.31 -3.26
CA MET A 175 1.21 2.36 -3.36
C MET A 175 1.07 2.85 -4.81
N ARG A 176 -0.15 2.83 -5.34
CA ARG A 176 -0.49 3.21 -6.73
C ARG A 176 0.23 2.37 -7.80
N GLY A 177 0.77 1.23 -7.42
CA GLY A 177 1.68 0.43 -8.23
C GLY A 177 1.04 -0.62 -9.12
N LEU A 178 -0.28 -0.74 -9.17
CA LEU A 178 -0.96 -1.83 -9.88
C LEU A 178 -0.59 -1.94 -11.38
N GLY A 179 -0.27 -0.81 -12.01
CA GLY A 179 0.18 -0.78 -13.40
C GLY A 179 1.54 -1.43 -13.65
N VAL A 180 2.36 -1.58 -12.64
CA VAL A 180 3.73 -2.13 -12.71
C VAL A 180 3.95 -3.35 -11.83
N LEU A 181 2.94 -3.80 -11.09
CA LEU A 181 3.01 -4.97 -10.20
C LEU A 181 3.61 -6.19 -10.92
N HIS A 182 3.19 -6.41 -12.17
CA HIS A 182 3.69 -7.49 -13.02
C HIS A 182 5.18 -7.36 -13.43
N LYS A 183 5.81 -6.22 -13.12
CA LYS A 183 7.24 -5.96 -13.42
C LYS A 183 8.12 -6.02 -12.19
N ILE A 184 7.54 -5.91 -11.00
CA ILE A 184 8.26 -5.70 -9.76
C ILE A 184 7.59 -6.54 -8.68
N GLY A 185 7.74 -7.74 -8.58
CA GLY A 185 7.24 -8.73 -7.62
C GLY A 185 6.92 -8.24 -6.18
N PHE A 186 6.04 -7.24 -6.04
CA PHE A 186 5.44 -6.87 -4.76
C PHE A 186 4.29 -7.83 -4.42
N ASP A 187 4.01 -8.01 -3.14
CA ASP A 187 2.90 -8.87 -2.68
C ASP A 187 1.55 -8.31 -3.07
N SER A 188 1.44 -6.99 -3.08
CA SER A 188 0.23 -6.29 -3.49
C SER A 188 0.52 -4.89 -4.03
N ALA A 189 -0.45 -4.32 -4.74
CA ALA A 189 -0.46 -2.93 -5.16
C ALA A 189 -1.89 -2.43 -5.33
N ASP A 190 -2.09 -1.14 -5.16
CA ASP A 190 -3.38 -0.48 -5.36
C ASP A 190 -3.45 0.34 -6.65
N SER A 191 -4.66 0.73 -7.01
CA SER A 191 -4.95 1.69 -8.07
C SER A 191 -6.38 2.22 -7.97
N CYS A 192 -6.56 3.52 -8.08
CA CYS A 192 -7.88 4.13 -8.23
C CYS A 192 -8.47 4.00 -9.64
N ASN A 193 -7.87 3.24 -10.54
CA ASN A 193 -8.29 3.17 -11.93
C ASN A 193 -9.74 2.73 -12.10
N ILE A 194 -10.18 1.69 -11.38
CA ILE A 194 -11.57 1.22 -11.44
C ILE A 194 -12.50 2.27 -10.87
N ALA A 195 -12.19 2.82 -9.68
CA ALA A 195 -13.02 3.82 -9.02
C ALA A 195 -13.23 5.08 -9.86
N ILE A 196 -12.17 5.53 -10.56
CA ILE A 196 -12.21 6.75 -11.36
C ILE A 196 -12.85 6.54 -12.73
N ASN A 197 -12.64 5.38 -13.37
CA ASN A 197 -12.91 5.22 -14.80
C ASN A 197 -14.11 4.35 -15.14
N HIS A 198 -14.68 3.58 -14.19
CA HIS A 198 -15.79 2.65 -14.48
C HIS A 198 -17.05 3.32 -15.05
N HIS A 199 -17.25 4.61 -14.79
CA HIS A 199 -18.41 5.38 -15.26
C HIS A 199 -18.09 6.40 -16.36
N ARG A 200 -16.80 6.58 -16.72
CA ARG A 200 -16.38 7.63 -17.66
C ARG A 200 -16.62 7.33 -19.12
N THR A 201 -16.82 6.07 -19.47
CA THR A 201 -17.09 5.67 -20.86
C THR A 201 -18.30 4.76 -20.92
N LYS A 202 -19.16 5.01 -21.92
CA LYS A 202 -20.31 4.13 -22.25
C LYS A 202 -19.88 2.79 -22.86
N SER A 203 -18.58 2.49 -22.88
CA SER A 203 -18.07 1.25 -23.46
C SER A 203 -18.29 0.09 -22.51
N ARG A 204 -18.82 -1.04 -23.03
CA ARG A 204 -18.92 -2.32 -22.33
C ARG A 204 -17.59 -2.81 -21.72
N PHE A 205 -16.46 -2.33 -22.22
CA PHE A 205 -15.12 -2.68 -21.75
C PHE A 205 -14.70 -1.95 -20.47
N ASN A 206 -15.44 -0.93 -20.04
CA ASN A 206 -15.18 -0.19 -18.81
C ASN A 206 -16.19 -0.49 -17.71
N HIS A 207 -16.95 -1.56 -17.86
CA HIS A 207 -17.73 -2.11 -16.75
C HIS A 207 -16.76 -2.58 -15.65
N VAL A 208 -17.13 -2.35 -14.38
CA VAL A 208 -16.32 -2.66 -13.19
C VAL A 208 -15.69 -4.06 -13.26
N ARG A 209 -16.49 -5.07 -13.56
CA ARG A 209 -16.00 -6.46 -13.66
C ARG A 209 -14.98 -6.65 -14.79
N ALA A 210 -15.25 -6.11 -15.98
CA ALA A 210 -14.33 -6.21 -17.10
C ALA A 210 -12.99 -5.49 -16.83
N MET A 211 -13.00 -4.41 -16.03
CA MET A 211 -11.79 -3.74 -15.59
C MET A 211 -11.02 -4.59 -14.57
N ALA A 212 -11.71 -5.17 -13.60
CA ALA A 212 -11.13 -6.07 -12.62
C ALA A 212 -10.50 -7.31 -13.28
N ASP A 213 -11.22 -7.96 -14.20
CA ASP A 213 -10.73 -9.14 -14.92
C ASP A 213 -9.47 -8.83 -15.75
N ARG A 214 -9.39 -7.63 -16.38
CA ARG A 214 -8.17 -7.21 -17.09
C ARG A 214 -6.99 -6.99 -16.16
N ILE A 215 -7.22 -6.49 -14.96
CA ILE A 215 -6.16 -6.32 -13.95
C ILE A 215 -5.71 -7.70 -13.47
N ALA A 216 -6.63 -8.57 -13.12
CA ALA A 216 -6.34 -9.93 -12.69
C ALA A 216 -5.55 -10.71 -13.76
N ALA A 217 -5.94 -10.59 -15.03
CA ALA A 217 -5.22 -11.22 -16.14
C ALA A 217 -3.79 -10.68 -16.30
N LYS A 218 -3.56 -9.39 -16.05
CA LYS A 218 -2.20 -8.84 -16.11
C LYS A 218 -1.33 -9.36 -14.95
N VAL A 219 -1.89 -9.51 -13.76
CA VAL A 219 -1.18 -10.06 -12.60
C VAL A 219 -0.87 -11.54 -12.83
N ALA A 220 -1.85 -12.32 -13.29
CA ALA A 220 -1.70 -13.76 -13.53
C ALA A 220 -0.71 -14.10 -14.68
N ASN A 221 -0.56 -13.20 -15.66
CA ASN A 221 0.38 -13.35 -16.77
C ASN A 221 1.72 -12.63 -16.54
N SER A 222 2.04 -12.27 -15.31
CA SER A 222 3.34 -11.71 -14.99
C SER A 222 4.38 -12.84 -15.05
N ASP A 223 5.33 -12.75 -15.98
CA ASP A 223 6.49 -13.67 -16.12
C ASP A 223 7.57 -13.43 -15.04
N LEU A 224 7.28 -12.59 -14.04
CA LEU A 224 8.20 -12.37 -12.94
C LEU A 224 8.19 -13.62 -12.06
N PRO A 225 9.38 -14.20 -11.80
CA PRO A 225 9.46 -15.13 -10.71
C PRO A 225 8.92 -14.40 -9.47
N PRO A 226 8.14 -15.07 -8.61
CA PRO A 226 7.82 -14.52 -7.32
C PRO A 226 9.13 -14.04 -6.70
N LEU A 227 9.08 -12.93 -5.97
CA LEU A 227 10.22 -12.57 -5.13
C LEU A 227 10.67 -13.85 -4.46
N PRO A 228 11.99 -14.18 -4.39
CA PRO A 228 12.46 -15.43 -3.78
C PRO A 228 11.89 -15.71 -2.39
N LEU A 229 11.06 -14.81 -1.88
CA LEU A 229 10.33 -14.82 -0.62
C LEU A 229 9.30 -15.97 -0.47
N PHE A 230 8.81 -16.57 -1.57
CA PHE A 230 7.69 -17.50 -1.54
C PHE A 230 8.00 -18.93 -1.98
N GLN A 231 9.25 -19.29 -2.14
CA GLN A 231 9.59 -20.70 -2.16
C GLN A 231 9.68 -21.19 -0.71
N GLN A 232 8.51 -21.40 -0.12
CA GLN A 232 8.42 -22.25 1.07
C GLN A 232 8.92 -23.64 0.70
N ALA A 233 9.98 -24.08 1.39
CA ALA A 233 10.44 -25.45 1.39
C ALA A 233 9.40 -26.36 2.03
#